data_076ca44de4a99c3538432b0700eb3c2c
#
_entry.id   076ca44de4a99c3538432b0700eb3c2c
#
_cell.length_a   1.000
_cell.length_b   1.000
_cell.length_c   1.000
_cell.angle_alpha   90.00
_cell.angle_beta   90.00
_cell.angle_gamma   90.00
#
_symmetry.space_group_name_H-M   'P 1'
#
loop_
_entity.id
_entity.type
_entity.pdbx_description
1 polymer ?
#
loop_
_entity_poly.entity_id
_entity_poly.type
_entity_poly.pdbx_seq_one_letter_code
_entity_poly.pdbx_strand_id
1 'polypeptide(L)'
;MRNSRRRLLAFVCGMVVSAATAFAAAPGADDSGAALWAGDAQRTMQWVMRHGDHGGRPFAIVDKKQARIHVFEPSGALVGATPVLIGLTRGDRDSVSSFVDRTVASLMPTERTTPAGRFDSEPGHNDKGEAIVWFDYDAALAIHRLRPAPAHERRPQRMASSDPAERRITYGCVVVPEAFYDDVIAPTLGRHRGVVYVLPDEGTSDAMSSSAEMALRAP
;
A
#
# COMPACT_ATOMS: atom_id res chain seq x y z
N MET A 1 13.73 -27.95 -91.35
CA MET A 1 13.09 -26.69 -91.12
C MET A 1 12.60 -26.68 -89.72
N ARG A 2 13.40 -26.14 -88.76
CA ARG A 2 13.06 -26.07 -87.31
C ARG A 2 13.54 -24.74 -86.78
N ASN A 3 12.55 -23.85 -86.51
CA ASN A 3 12.80 -22.55 -85.91
C ASN A 3 12.95 -22.70 -84.39
N SER A 4 14.16 -22.39 -83.92
CA SER A 4 14.44 -22.29 -82.52
C SER A 4 14.28 -20.85 -82.03
N ARG A 5 13.24 -20.59 -81.28
CA ARG A 5 13.07 -19.30 -80.62
C ARG A 5 13.73 -19.36 -79.25
N ARG A 6 14.83 -18.64 -79.09
CA ARG A 6 15.48 -18.39 -77.82
C ARG A 6 14.63 -17.40 -76.97
N ARG A 7 14.15 -17.85 -75.83
CA ARG A 7 13.52 -17.01 -74.85
C ARG A 7 14.62 -16.42 -73.92
N LEU A 8 14.75 -15.11 -73.91
CA LEU A 8 15.52 -14.37 -72.92
C LEU A 8 14.74 -14.42 -71.60
N LEU A 9 15.34 -14.97 -70.55
CA LEU A 9 14.88 -14.77 -69.19
C LEU A 9 15.52 -13.48 -68.65
N ALA A 10 14.67 -12.49 -68.37
CA ALA A 10 15.06 -11.29 -67.63
C ALA A 10 14.99 -11.61 -66.14
N PHE A 11 16.14 -11.60 -65.45
CA PHE A 11 16.23 -11.64 -63.97
C PHE A 11 15.86 -10.28 -63.44
N VAL A 12 14.69 -10.20 -62.79
CA VAL A 12 14.30 -9.02 -62.00
C VAL A 12 14.85 -9.25 -60.56
N CYS A 13 15.88 -8.51 -60.24
CA CYS A 13 16.45 -8.44 -58.90
C CYS A 13 15.52 -7.62 -58.03
N GLY A 14 14.67 -8.27 -57.24
CA GLY A 14 13.78 -7.64 -56.29
C GLY A 14 14.57 -7.20 -55.06
N MET A 15 14.79 -5.91 -54.89
CA MET A 15 15.32 -5.29 -53.69
C MET A 15 14.26 -5.38 -52.58
N VAL A 16 14.43 -6.29 -51.61
CA VAL A 16 13.60 -6.33 -50.40
C VAL A 16 14.12 -5.21 -49.49
N VAL A 17 13.39 -4.12 -49.44
CA VAL A 17 13.59 -3.07 -48.43
C VAL A 17 12.95 -3.56 -47.13
N SER A 18 13.75 -4.05 -46.21
CA SER A 18 13.32 -4.32 -44.83
C SER A 18 13.09 -2.99 -44.11
N ALA A 19 11.85 -2.60 -43.97
CA ALA A 19 11.46 -1.53 -43.07
C ALA A 19 11.62 -2.02 -41.64
N ALA A 20 12.70 -1.62 -40.97
CA ALA A 20 12.84 -1.74 -39.53
C ALA A 20 11.87 -0.79 -38.89
N THR A 21 10.73 -1.30 -38.42
CA THR A 21 9.85 -0.56 -37.52
C THR A 21 10.57 -0.40 -36.19
N ALA A 22 11.14 0.80 -35.99
CA ALA A 22 11.58 1.23 -34.66
C ALA A 22 10.35 1.28 -33.77
N PHE A 23 10.23 0.34 -32.85
CA PHE A 23 9.32 0.46 -31.72
C PHE A 23 9.84 1.64 -30.90
N ALA A 24 9.20 2.79 -31.05
CA ALA A 24 9.38 3.89 -30.12
C ALA A 24 8.90 3.38 -28.74
N ALA A 25 9.84 3.22 -27.82
CA ALA A 25 9.53 2.99 -26.41
C ALA A 25 8.64 4.17 -25.99
N ALA A 26 7.46 3.86 -25.47
CA ALA A 26 6.56 4.84 -24.90
C ALA A 26 7.32 5.62 -23.81
N PRO A 27 7.35 6.96 -23.84
CA PRO A 27 7.90 7.73 -22.75
C PRO A 27 6.91 7.67 -21.58
N GLY A 28 7.38 7.20 -20.42
CA GLY A 28 6.66 7.42 -19.18
C GLY A 28 6.26 6.18 -18.41
N ALA A 29 7.22 5.38 -17.97
CA ALA A 29 7.10 4.87 -16.60
C ALA A 29 7.40 6.08 -15.73
N ASP A 30 6.33 6.68 -15.17
CA ASP A 30 6.41 7.88 -14.34
C ASP A 30 7.44 7.68 -13.23
N ASP A 31 8.55 8.39 -13.32
CA ASP A 31 9.55 8.54 -12.25
C ASP A 31 8.92 9.15 -10.97
N SER A 32 7.71 9.72 -11.10
CA SER A 32 6.85 10.16 -10.01
C SER A 32 6.39 9.02 -9.08
N GLY A 33 6.22 7.81 -9.59
CA GLY A 33 5.88 6.64 -8.77
C GLY A 33 7.00 6.23 -7.83
N ALA A 34 8.25 6.26 -8.27
CA ALA A 34 9.41 5.89 -7.45
C ALA A 34 9.71 6.93 -6.37
N ALA A 35 9.43 8.22 -6.61
CA ALA A 35 9.60 9.30 -5.63
C ALA A 35 8.54 9.29 -4.53
N LEU A 36 7.37 8.68 -4.78
CA LEU A 36 6.24 8.69 -3.84
C LEU A 36 6.39 7.73 -2.66
N TRP A 37 7.35 6.81 -2.68
CA TRP A 37 7.59 5.84 -1.62
C TRP A 37 9.08 5.64 -1.31
N ALA A 38 9.85 6.73 -1.38
CA ALA A 38 11.24 6.78 -0.93
C ALA A 38 11.33 6.78 0.60
N GLY A 39 12.50 6.48 1.14
CA GLY A 39 12.75 6.57 2.58
C GLY A 39 12.35 5.34 3.38
N ASP A 40 11.66 5.55 4.52
CA ASP A 40 11.36 4.47 5.48
C ASP A 40 10.51 3.35 4.88
N ALA A 41 9.48 3.68 4.10
CA ALA A 41 8.61 2.70 3.47
C ALA A 41 9.37 1.80 2.48
N GLN A 42 10.26 2.37 1.68
CA GLN A 42 11.08 1.60 0.74
C GLN A 42 12.06 0.67 1.48
N ARG A 43 12.73 1.17 2.52
CA ARG A 43 13.64 0.34 3.34
C ARG A 43 12.89 -0.83 3.99
N THR A 44 11.72 -0.56 4.53
CA THR A 44 10.86 -1.60 5.14
C THR A 44 10.45 -2.65 4.10
N MET A 45 9.99 -2.24 2.92
CA MET A 45 9.64 -3.17 1.85
C MET A 45 10.82 -4.06 1.47
N GLN A 46 12.01 -3.47 1.27
CA GLN A 46 13.23 -4.23 0.96
C GLN A 46 13.59 -5.22 2.08
N TRP A 47 13.43 -4.81 3.34
CA TRP A 47 13.65 -5.68 4.48
C TRP A 47 12.64 -6.84 4.51
N VAL A 48 11.35 -6.56 4.35
CA VAL A 48 10.28 -7.56 4.30
C VAL A 48 10.56 -8.61 3.23
N MET A 49 10.92 -8.17 2.02
CA MET A 49 11.21 -9.07 0.91
C MET A 49 12.47 -9.90 1.14
N ARG A 50 13.51 -9.30 1.69
CA ARG A 50 14.78 -9.99 1.96
C ARG A 50 14.63 -11.09 3.02
N HIS A 51 13.79 -10.86 4.04
CA HIS A 51 13.60 -11.78 5.16
C HIS A 51 12.38 -12.69 4.99
N GLY A 52 11.52 -12.43 3.98
CA GLY A 52 10.29 -13.19 3.77
C GLY A 52 9.27 -13.02 4.91
N ASP A 53 9.36 -11.95 5.72
CA ASP A 53 8.58 -11.76 6.95
C ASP A 53 7.05 -11.73 6.71
N HIS A 54 6.63 -11.33 5.51
CA HIS A 54 5.22 -11.37 5.10
C HIS A 54 4.68 -12.80 4.90
N GLY A 55 5.55 -13.83 4.89
CA GLY A 55 5.15 -15.23 4.76
C GLY A 55 4.44 -15.56 3.45
N GLY A 56 4.83 -14.92 2.34
CA GLY A 56 4.20 -15.11 1.02
C GLY A 56 2.78 -14.54 0.90
N ARG A 57 2.38 -13.65 1.79
CA ARG A 57 1.07 -12.99 1.83
C ARG A 57 1.15 -11.57 1.24
N PRO A 58 0.04 -11.00 0.71
CA PRO A 58 -0.01 -9.59 0.40
C PRO A 58 0.25 -8.76 1.66
N PHE A 59 0.83 -7.58 1.50
CA PHE A 59 1.14 -6.75 2.66
C PHE A 59 0.96 -5.26 2.37
N ALA A 60 0.80 -4.48 3.43
CA ALA A 60 0.77 -3.04 3.35
C ALA A 60 1.82 -2.42 4.28
N ILE A 61 2.30 -1.25 3.89
CA ILE A 61 3.17 -0.39 4.70
C ILE A 61 2.46 0.94 4.90
N VAL A 62 2.19 1.30 6.16
CA VAL A 62 1.59 2.56 6.56
C VAL A 62 2.70 3.47 7.07
N ASP A 63 3.05 4.47 6.28
CA ASP A 63 4.00 5.52 6.67
C ASP A 63 3.24 6.64 7.40
N LYS A 64 3.35 6.67 8.73
CA LYS A 64 2.68 7.68 9.56
C LYS A 64 3.25 9.07 9.39
N LYS A 65 4.55 9.20 9.08
CA LYS A 65 5.20 10.50 8.86
C LYS A 65 4.65 11.18 7.62
N GLN A 66 4.40 10.39 6.57
CA GLN A 66 3.83 10.85 5.31
C GLN A 66 2.30 10.71 5.28
N ALA A 67 1.67 10.08 6.27
CA ALA A 67 0.27 9.69 6.30
C ALA A 67 -0.16 9.07 4.95
N ARG A 68 0.55 7.99 4.55
CA ARG A 68 0.35 7.25 3.30
C ARG A 68 0.35 5.75 3.57
N ILE A 69 -0.40 5.03 2.75
CA ILE A 69 -0.34 3.57 2.68
C ILE A 69 0.22 3.15 1.32
N HIS A 70 1.01 2.08 1.34
CA HIS A 70 1.51 1.39 0.16
C HIS A 70 1.10 -0.07 0.27
N VAL A 71 0.49 -0.63 -0.77
CA VAL A 71 -0.01 -2.02 -0.80
C VAL A 71 0.77 -2.81 -1.83
N PHE A 72 1.18 -4.00 -1.45
CA PHE A 72 2.06 -4.85 -2.24
C PHE A 72 1.48 -6.25 -2.41
N GLU A 73 1.73 -6.83 -3.58
CA GLU A 73 1.58 -8.26 -3.83
C GLU A 73 2.61 -9.07 -3.02
N PRO A 74 2.42 -10.39 -2.85
CA PRO A 74 3.42 -11.26 -2.23
C PRO A 74 4.79 -11.22 -2.89
N SER A 75 4.85 -10.86 -4.17
CA SER A 75 6.10 -10.69 -4.94
C SER A 75 6.88 -9.42 -4.59
N GLY A 76 6.30 -8.51 -3.79
CA GLY A 76 6.83 -7.17 -3.53
C GLY A 76 6.48 -6.15 -4.61
N ALA A 77 5.69 -6.53 -5.62
CA ALA A 77 5.19 -5.57 -6.61
C ALA A 77 4.18 -4.61 -5.96
N LEU A 78 4.38 -3.31 -6.16
CA LEU A 78 3.46 -2.28 -5.67
C LEU A 78 2.13 -2.34 -6.44
N VAL A 79 1.04 -2.59 -5.73
CA VAL A 79 -0.32 -2.55 -6.28
C VAL A 79 -0.85 -1.13 -6.32
N GLY A 80 -0.59 -0.35 -5.27
CA GLY A 80 -1.00 1.04 -5.21
C GLY A 80 -0.55 1.74 -3.94
N ALA A 81 -0.61 3.08 -3.98
CA ALA A 81 -0.31 3.94 -2.84
C ALA A 81 -1.24 5.15 -2.82
N THR A 82 -1.66 5.57 -1.61
CA THR A 82 -2.57 6.71 -1.45
C THR A 82 -2.33 7.43 -0.12
N PRO A 83 -2.66 8.73 0.00
CA PRO A 83 -2.83 9.37 1.29
C PRO A 83 -3.87 8.64 2.15
N VAL A 84 -3.70 8.69 3.48
CA VAL A 84 -4.61 8.09 4.44
C VAL A 84 -4.93 9.05 5.58
N LEU A 85 -6.09 8.86 6.22
CA LEU A 85 -6.31 9.43 7.54
C LEU A 85 -5.89 8.40 8.59
N ILE A 86 -5.17 8.88 9.61
CA ILE A 86 -4.64 8.06 10.70
C ILE A 86 -4.97 8.66 12.06
N GLY A 87 -4.53 8.01 13.11
CA GLY A 87 -4.73 8.43 14.49
C GLY A 87 -4.42 9.91 14.73
N LEU A 88 -5.28 10.58 15.49
CA LEU A 88 -5.20 12.01 15.81
C LEU A 88 -3.86 12.39 16.45
N THR A 89 -3.42 11.57 17.38
CA THR A 89 -2.21 11.83 18.17
C THR A 89 -1.01 11.08 17.61
N ARG A 90 0.13 11.74 17.55
CA ARG A 90 1.41 11.09 17.25
C ARG A 90 1.76 10.13 18.37
N GLY A 91 2.38 9.03 18.01
CA GLY A 91 2.83 8.02 18.96
C GLY A 91 2.91 6.64 18.33
N ASP A 92 3.72 5.80 18.95
CA ASP A 92 4.08 4.47 18.43
C ASP A 92 3.53 3.34 19.28
N ARG A 93 3.03 3.65 20.46
CA ARG A 93 2.46 2.67 21.38
C ARG A 93 0.96 2.55 21.18
N ASP A 94 0.47 1.33 21.34
CA ASP A 94 -0.95 1.15 21.57
C ASP A 94 -1.29 1.77 22.92
N SER A 95 -2.19 2.75 22.90
CA SER A 95 -2.65 3.43 24.11
C SER A 95 -3.77 2.66 24.80
N VAL A 96 -4.34 1.64 24.13
CA VAL A 96 -5.46 0.85 24.62
C VAL A 96 -5.24 -0.61 24.29
N SER A 97 -4.80 -1.38 25.28
CA SER A 97 -4.52 -2.80 25.12
C SER A 97 -5.76 -3.68 24.92
N SER A 98 -6.95 -3.20 25.25
CA SER A 98 -8.22 -3.86 24.91
C SER A 98 -9.43 -2.94 25.12
N PHE A 99 -10.53 -3.22 24.41
CA PHE A 99 -11.83 -2.55 24.56
C PHE A 99 -12.83 -3.34 25.41
N VAL A 100 -12.37 -4.25 26.28
CA VAL A 100 -13.26 -5.14 27.07
C VAL A 100 -14.35 -4.36 27.82
N ASP A 101 -14.02 -3.18 28.33
CA ASP A 101 -14.96 -2.33 29.08
C ASP A 101 -15.11 -0.90 28.53
N ARG A 102 -14.62 -0.65 27.31
CA ARG A 102 -14.60 0.70 26.70
C ARG A 102 -15.09 0.65 25.26
N THR A 103 -15.64 1.76 24.80
CA THR A 103 -15.96 1.96 23.39
C THR A 103 -14.92 2.85 22.71
N VAL A 104 -14.73 2.68 21.40
CA VAL A 104 -13.85 3.57 20.60
C VAL A 104 -14.21 5.04 20.80
N ALA A 105 -15.50 5.35 20.95
CA ALA A 105 -15.98 6.72 21.17
C ALA A 105 -15.54 7.31 22.51
N SER A 106 -15.19 6.50 23.50
CA SER A 106 -14.72 6.94 24.83
C SER A 106 -13.25 7.28 24.88
N LEU A 107 -12.48 7.06 23.79
CA LEU A 107 -11.06 7.35 23.74
C LEU A 107 -10.79 8.87 23.86
N MET A 108 -9.93 9.21 24.80
CA MET A 108 -9.42 10.58 24.91
C MET A 108 -8.58 10.93 23.66
N PRO A 109 -8.46 12.20 23.30
CA PRO A 109 -7.62 12.60 22.17
C PRO A 109 -6.19 12.02 22.21
N THR A 110 -5.57 11.98 23.38
CA THR A 110 -4.21 11.44 23.60
C THR A 110 -4.08 9.94 23.39
N GLU A 111 -5.20 9.19 23.38
CA GLU A 111 -5.26 7.75 23.17
C GLU A 111 -5.52 7.39 21.70
N ARG A 112 -5.80 8.36 20.84
CA ARG A 112 -6.17 8.15 19.43
C ARG A 112 -4.94 8.05 18.54
N THR A 113 -4.14 7.01 18.74
CA THR A 113 -2.92 6.75 17.98
C THR A 113 -3.12 5.58 17.02
N THR A 114 -2.39 5.59 15.90
CA THR A 114 -2.17 4.38 15.10
C THR A 114 -0.83 3.80 15.59
N PRO A 115 -0.83 2.67 16.32
CA PRO A 115 0.40 2.12 16.90
C PRO A 115 1.36 1.66 15.81
N ALA A 116 2.66 1.79 16.07
CA ALA A 116 3.69 1.23 15.19
C ALA A 116 3.87 -0.25 15.47
N GLY A 117 4.14 -1.03 14.43
CA GLY A 117 4.36 -2.46 14.58
C GLY A 117 4.11 -3.24 13.31
N ARG A 118 4.29 -4.55 13.44
CA ARG A 118 3.89 -5.56 12.48
C ARG A 118 2.63 -6.24 12.97
N PHE A 119 1.61 -6.27 12.15
CA PHE A 119 0.31 -6.83 12.47
C PHE A 119 -0.09 -7.85 11.42
N ASP A 120 -0.55 -9.02 11.84
CA ASP A 120 -1.26 -9.92 10.93
C ASP A 120 -2.65 -9.35 10.65
N SER A 121 -3.07 -9.34 9.40
CA SER A 121 -4.34 -8.78 9.01
C SER A 121 -5.27 -9.81 8.41
N GLU A 122 -6.58 -9.58 8.60
CA GLU A 122 -7.61 -10.45 8.03
C GLU A 122 -8.82 -9.64 7.54
N PRO A 123 -9.46 -10.12 6.45
CA PRO A 123 -10.74 -9.56 6.00
C PRO A 123 -11.82 -9.74 7.05
N GLY A 124 -12.69 -8.77 7.18
CA GLY A 124 -13.81 -8.84 8.09
C GLY A 124 -14.88 -7.80 7.79
N HIS A 125 -15.81 -7.64 8.71
CA HIS A 125 -16.88 -6.65 8.62
C HIS A 125 -16.96 -5.89 9.94
N ASN A 126 -17.41 -4.63 9.85
CA ASN A 126 -17.76 -3.87 11.03
C ASN A 126 -19.22 -4.14 11.46
N ASP A 127 -19.65 -3.51 12.55
CA ASP A 127 -21.03 -3.63 13.11
C ASP A 127 -22.14 -3.25 12.12
N LYS A 128 -21.83 -2.55 11.05
CA LYS A 128 -22.78 -2.13 10.01
C LYS A 128 -22.74 -3.06 8.79
N GLY A 129 -21.96 -4.14 8.83
CA GLY A 129 -21.80 -5.08 7.72
C GLY A 129 -20.91 -4.56 6.59
N GLU A 130 -20.17 -3.46 6.78
CA GLU A 130 -19.24 -2.96 5.79
C GLU A 130 -17.93 -3.75 5.85
N ALA A 131 -17.45 -4.20 4.67
CA ALA A 131 -16.20 -4.90 4.54
C ALA A 131 -15.01 -3.99 4.93
N ILE A 132 -14.16 -4.49 5.82
CA ILE A 132 -12.96 -3.84 6.32
C ILE A 132 -11.82 -4.86 6.42
N VAL A 133 -10.60 -4.40 6.67
CA VAL A 133 -9.45 -5.26 6.95
C VAL A 133 -9.00 -4.99 8.38
N TRP A 134 -9.22 -5.94 9.27
CA TRP A 134 -8.71 -5.88 10.63
C TRP A 134 -7.20 -6.09 10.64
N PHE A 135 -6.45 -5.27 11.38
CA PHE A 135 -5.03 -5.51 11.64
C PHE A 135 -4.69 -5.58 13.14
N ASP A 136 -5.60 -5.13 14.00
CA ASP A 136 -5.59 -5.38 15.43
C ASP A 136 -7.04 -5.41 15.92
N TYR A 137 -7.57 -6.60 16.14
CA TYR A 137 -8.97 -6.79 16.51
C TYR A 137 -9.23 -6.34 17.96
N ASP A 138 -8.29 -6.62 18.86
CA ASP A 138 -8.45 -6.30 20.29
C ASP A 138 -8.39 -4.79 20.54
N ALA A 139 -7.58 -4.09 19.77
CA ALA A 139 -7.52 -2.63 19.78
C ALA A 139 -8.53 -1.97 18.81
N ALA A 140 -9.42 -2.75 18.18
CA ALA A 140 -10.41 -2.29 17.20
C ALA A 140 -9.82 -1.47 16.05
N LEU A 141 -8.65 -1.87 15.54
CA LEU A 141 -7.92 -1.18 14.48
C LEU A 141 -8.12 -1.88 13.14
N ALA A 142 -8.54 -1.11 12.14
CA ALA A 142 -8.81 -1.61 10.80
C ALA A 142 -8.42 -0.62 9.71
N ILE A 143 -8.23 -1.15 8.49
CA ILE A 143 -8.23 -0.37 7.25
C ILE A 143 -9.64 -0.36 6.69
N HIS A 144 -10.19 0.81 6.45
CA HIS A 144 -11.54 0.95 5.91
C HIS A 144 -11.70 2.18 4.99
N ARG A 145 -12.81 2.24 4.29
CA ARG A 145 -13.16 3.36 3.40
C ARG A 145 -13.35 4.66 4.17
N LEU A 146 -13.11 5.77 3.48
CA LEU A 146 -13.55 7.08 3.92
C LEU A 146 -15.09 7.08 3.99
N ARG A 147 -15.64 7.38 5.17
CA ARG A 147 -17.08 7.42 5.43
C ARG A 147 -17.57 8.83 5.58
N PRO A 148 -18.87 9.09 5.33
CA PRO A 148 -19.51 10.33 5.76
C PRO A 148 -19.24 10.58 7.24
N ALA A 149 -18.92 11.82 7.56
CA ALA A 149 -18.59 12.27 8.91
C ALA A 149 -19.15 13.68 9.13
N PRO A 150 -19.24 14.16 10.38
CA PRO A 150 -19.66 15.53 10.66
C PRO A 150 -18.84 16.54 9.85
N ALA A 151 -19.50 17.55 9.29
CA ALA A 151 -18.88 18.51 8.37
C ALA A 151 -17.67 19.23 8.99
N HIS A 152 -17.66 19.45 10.31
CA HIS A 152 -16.56 20.09 11.01
C HIS A 152 -15.25 19.27 11.00
N GLU A 153 -15.34 17.95 10.81
CA GLU A 153 -14.13 17.09 10.71
C GLU A 153 -13.42 17.26 9.37
N ARG A 154 -14.08 17.74 8.34
CA ARG A 154 -13.51 18.03 7.02
C ARG A 154 -12.68 16.88 6.46
N ARG A 155 -13.09 15.61 6.68
CA ARG A 155 -12.29 14.43 6.31
C ARG A 155 -11.91 14.36 4.82
N PRO A 156 -12.78 14.69 3.85
CA PRO A 156 -12.38 14.71 2.44
C PRO A 156 -11.29 15.74 2.16
N GLN A 157 -11.39 16.95 2.74
CA GLN A 157 -10.39 18.01 2.57
C GLN A 157 -9.05 17.61 3.22
N ARG A 158 -9.11 17.02 4.41
CA ARG A 158 -7.91 16.48 5.08
C ARG A 158 -7.24 15.38 4.26
N MET A 159 -8.02 14.46 3.69
CA MET A 159 -7.50 13.40 2.82
C MET A 159 -6.76 13.97 1.61
N ALA A 160 -7.27 15.05 1.03
CA ALA A 160 -6.68 15.74 -0.13
C ALA A 160 -5.54 16.71 0.22
N SER A 161 -5.30 16.99 1.52
CA SER A 161 -4.24 17.92 1.92
C SER A 161 -2.86 17.38 1.56
N SER A 162 -1.95 18.26 1.17
CA SER A 162 -0.53 17.94 0.99
C SER A 162 0.24 17.82 2.32
N ASP A 163 -0.30 18.41 3.41
CA ASP A 163 0.29 18.31 4.75
C ASP A 163 -0.12 17.00 5.44
N PRO A 164 0.83 16.08 5.73
CA PRO A 164 0.54 14.87 6.48
C PRO A 164 -0.05 15.11 7.87
N ALA A 165 0.26 16.24 8.51
CA ALA A 165 -0.25 16.56 9.84
C ALA A 165 -1.78 16.80 9.82
N GLU A 166 -2.32 17.35 8.75
CA GLU A 166 -3.76 17.56 8.61
C GLU A 166 -4.54 16.24 8.44
N ARG A 167 -3.88 15.14 8.05
CA ARG A 167 -4.50 13.83 7.88
C ARG A 167 -4.65 13.04 9.19
N ARG A 168 -4.30 13.63 10.34
CA ARG A 168 -4.49 13.02 11.65
C ARG A 168 -5.82 13.43 12.24
N ILE A 169 -6.76 12.47 12.32
CA ILE A 169 -8.14 12.72 12.79
C ILE A 169 -8.83 11.47 13.33
N THR A 170 -8.34 10.26 13.02
CA THR A 170 -9.04 9.03 13.39
C THR A 170 -8.77 8.63 14.84
N TYR A 171 -9.45 7.60 15.28
CA TYR A 171 -9.24 6.97 16.59
C TYR A 171 -8.08 5.95 16.61
N GLY A 172 -7.41 5.75 15.45
CA GLY A 172 -6.32 4.80 15.26
C GLY A 172 -6.45 4.01 13.96
N CYS A 173 -7.65 3.82 13.45
CA CYS A 173 -7.87 3.18 12.15
C CYS A 173 -7.18 3.93 11.02
N VAL A 174 -6.78 3.18 9.99
CA VAL A 174 -6.25 3.68 8.73
C VAL A 174 -7.40 3.83 7.74
N VAL A 175 -7.73 5.07 7.37
CA VAL A 175 -8.84 5.38 6.46
C VAL A 175 -8.28 5.71 5.09
N VAL A 176 -8.76 5.01 4.06
CA VAL A 176 -8.36 5.19 2.66
C VAL A 176 -9.50 5.80 1.84
N PRO A 177 -9.23 6.47 0.69
CA PRO A 177 -10.27 6.83 -0.27
C PRO A 177 -11.11 5.62 -0.68
N GLU A 178 -12.42 5.83 -0.90
CA GLU A 178 -13.35 4.75 -1.26
C GLU A 178 -12.89 3.97 -2.49
N ALA A 179 -12.57 4.67 -3.58
CA ALA A 179 -12.07 4.03 -4.80
C ALA A 179 -10.78 3.22 -4.54
N PHE A 180 -9.86 3.73 -3.73
CA PHE A 180 -8.64 2.97 -3.40
C PHE A 180 -8.95 1.71 -2.59
N TYR A 181 -9.92 1.77 -1.70
CA TYR A 181 -10.36 0.57 -0.99
C TYR A 181 -10.89 -0.47 -1.98
N ASP A 182 -11.77 -0.08 -2.88
CA ASP A 182 -12.45 -0.98 -3.81
C ASP A 182 -11.48 -1.55 -4.86
N ASP A 183 -10.58 -0.73 -5.39
CA ASP A 183 -9.68 -1.10 -6.48
C ASP A 183 -8.38 -1.78 -6.01
N VAL A 184 -7.94 -1.50 -4.77
CA VAL A 184 -6.64 -1.97 -4.25
C VAL A 184 -6.79 -2.82 -2.99
N ILE A 185 -7.45 -2.31 -1.92
CA ILE A 185 -7.53 -3.03 -0.65
C ILE A 185 -8.42 -4.28 -0.77
N ALA A 186 -9.61 -4.13 -1.34
CA ALA A 186 -10.58 -5.22 -1.43
C ALA A 186 -10.07 -6.43 -2.24
N PRO A 187 -9.41 -6.27 -3.41
CA PRO A 187 -8.88 -7.42 -4.16
C PRO A 187 -7.60 -8.03 -3.55
N THR A 188 -6.89 -7.34 -2.66
CA THR A 188 -5.66 -7.82 -2.01
C THR A 188 -5.91 -8.26 -0.57
N LEU A 189 -5.69 -7.37 0.38
CA LEU A 189 -5.87 -7.62 1.82
C LEU A 189 -7.33 -7.92 2.22
N GLY A 190 -8.29 -7.46 1.42
CA GLY A 190 -9.72 -7.73 1.63
C GLY A 190 -10.18 -9.13 1.21
N ARG A 191 -9.35 -9.90 0.50
CA ARG A 191 -9.62 -11.29 0.10
C ARG A 191 -8.78 -12.31 0.84
N HIS A 192 -7.61 -11.90 1.32
CA HIS A 192 -6.61 -12.79 1.88
C HIS A 192 -6.11 -12.24 3.21
N ARG A 193 -5.73 -13.15 4.11
CA ARG A 193 -4.90 -12.75 5.25
C ARG A 193 -3.62 -12.12 4.74
N GLY A 194 -3.20 -11.04 5.35
CA GLY A 194 -2.03 -10.27 4.96
C GLY A 194 -1.20 -9.84 6.15
N VAL A 195 -0.30 -8.89 5.91
CA VAL A 195 0.50 -8.25 6.94
C VAL A 195 0.42 -6.74 6.76
N VAL A 196 0.26 -6.01 7.87
CA VAL A 196 0.31 -4.55 7.88
C VAL A 196 1.49 -4.12 8.73
N TYR A 197 2.41 -3.39 8.11
CA TYR A 197 3.55 -2.76 8.78
C TYR A 197 3.23 -1.28 8.99
N VAL A 198 3.09 -0.84 10.22
CA VAL A 198 2.88 0.56 10.57
C VAL A 198 4.20 1.13 11.04
N LEU A 199 4.75 2.07 10.27
CA LEU A 199 6.04 2.67 10.57
C LEU A 199 5.96 3.64 11.78
N PRO A 200 7.03 3.77 12.56
CA PRO A 200 7.04 4.64 13.72
C PRO A 200 6.97 6.14 13.33
N ASP A 201 6.35 6.91 14.21
CA ASP A 201 6.38 8.38 14.14
C ASP A 201 7.75 8.94 14.49
N GLU A 202 8.47 8.28 15.41
CA GLU A 202 9.79 8.66 15.88
C GLU A 202 10.84 7.63 15.46
N GLY A 203 12.06 8.09 15.24
CA GLY A 203 13.16 7.21 14.81
C GLY A 203 13.06 6.76 13.35
N THR A 204 13.74 5.66 13.04
CA THR A 204 13.76 5.04 11.72
C THR A 204 13.06 3.69 11.73
N SER A 205 12.69 3.18 10.57
CA SER A 205 12.14 1.82 10.40
C SER A 205 13.12 0.72 10.84
N ASP A 206 14.39 1.04 11.04
CA ASP A 206 15.41 0.09 11.50
C ASP A 206 15.09 -0.45 12.91
N ALA A 207 14.38 0.33 13.73
CA ALA A 207 13.90 -0.11 15.05
C ALA A 207 12.89 -1.27 14.95
N MET A 208 12.03 -1.26 13.92
CA MET A 208 11.10 -2.37 13.65
C MET A 208 11.84 -3.62 13.17
N SER A 209 12.84 -3.43 12.31
CA SER A 209 13.70 -4.51 11.83
C SER A 209 14.45 -5.18 12.98
N SER A 210 14.99 -4.41 13.91
CA SER A 210 15.71 -4.91 15.09
C SER A 210 14.78 -5.64 16.05
N SER A 211 13.56 -5.17 16.25
CA SER A 211 12.57 -5.82 17.13
C SER A 211 12.06 -7.13 16.52
N ALA A 212 11.82 -7.17 15.22
CA ALA A 212 11.43 -8.39 14.51
C ALA A 212 12.56 -9.42 14.47
N GLU A 213 13.81 -9.00 14.25
CA GLU A 213 14.97 -9.89 14.33
C GLU A 213 15.18 -10.45 15.73
N MET A 214 14.91 -9.65 16.77
CA MET A 214 15.00 -10.09 18.16
C MET A 214 13.88 -11.09 18.51
N ALA A 215 12.67 -10.89 17.98
CA ALA A 215 11.57 -11.83 18.14
C ALA A 215 11.80 -13.16 17.41
N LEU A 216 12.45 -13.14 16.24
CA LEU A 216 12.82 -14.35 15.48
C LEU A 216 13.97 -15.14 16.12
N ARG A 217 14.75 -14.54 17.00
CA ARG A 217 15.88 -15.18 17.72
C ARG A 217 15.52 -15.65 19.14
N ALA A 218 14.30 -15.34 19.60
CA ALA A 218 13.81 -15.84 20.88
C ALA A 218 13.52 -17.35 20.74
N PRO A 219 14.02 -18.19 21.69
CA PRO A 219 13.90 -19.65 21.63
C PRO A 219 12.47 -20.14 21.83
#